data_469b56d88f05db7d3777ec6a02f580ac
#
_entry.id   469b56d88f05db7d3777ec6a02f580ac
#
_cell.length_a   1.000
_cell.length_b   1.000
_cell.length_c   1.000
_cell.angle_alpha   90.00
_cell.angle_beta   90.00
_cell.angle_gamma   90.00
#
_symmetry.space_group_name_H-M   'P 1'
#
loop_
_entity.id
_entity.type
_entity.pdbx_description
1 polymer ?
#
loop_
_entity_poly.entity_id
_entity_poly.type
_entity_poly.pdbx_seq_one_letter_code
_entity_poly.pdbx_strand_id
1 'polypeptide(L)'
;MSDDIEISRYTYHCFSSRDRDDIVLFLYDRRSSLVGQVFAVPDGEPLPPAERRDGRVVLYFHRTAIPQIVDLLRNEKPVYLQWNSGRDTALTTGYEPIGEGEGA
;
A
#
# COMPACT_ATOMS: atom_id res chain seq x y z
N MET A 1 0.53 -0.02 -20.12
CA MET A 1 -0.79 0.07 -19.51
C MET A 1 -0.71 -0.37 -18.06
N SER A 2 -1.23 0.42 -17.16
CA SER A 2 -1.21 0.07 -15.75
C SER A 2 -2.39 -0.83 -15.41
N ASP A 3 -2.19 -1.70 -14.43
CA ASP A 3 -3.25 -2.52 -13.87
C ASP A 3 -3.66 -1.90 -12.55
N ASP A 4 -4.93 -1.56 -12.43
CA ASP A 4 -5.47 -0.97 -11.21
C ASP A 4 -6.35 -2.01 -10.52
N ILE A 5 -6.08 -2.25 -9.26
CA ILE A 5 -6.84 -3.19 -8.44
C ILE A 5 -7.43 -2.42 -7.28
N GLU A 6 -8.75 -2.42 -7.15
CA GLU A 6 -9.38 -1.77 -6.01
C GLU A 6 -9.14 -2.58 -4.74
N ILE A 7 -8.66 -1.91 -3.70
CA ILE A 7 -8.41 -2.53 -2.41
C ILE A 7 -9.66 -2.38 -1.56
N SER A 8 -10.19 -3.50 -1.11
CA SER A 8 -11.42 -3.55 -0.37
C SER A 8 -11.21 -3.68 1.13
N ARG A 9 -10.15 -4.37 1.53
CA ARG A 9 -9.80 -4.59 2.93
C ARG A 9 -8.30 -4.69 3.09
N TYR A 10 -7.85 -4.49 4.31
CA TYR A 10 -6.44 -4.68 4.63
C TYR A 10 -6.31 -5.23 6.04
N THR A 11 -5.18 -5.88 6.31
CA THR A 11 -4.80 -6.25 7.66
C THR A 11 -3.45 -5.63 7.99
N TYR A 12 -3.26 -5.30 9.25
CA TYR A 12 -2.08 -4.61 9.73
C TYR A 12 -1.37 -5.52 10.73
N HIS A 13 -0.15 -5.88 10.43
CA HIS A 13 0.64 -6.76 11.29
C HIS A 13 1.87 -6.04 11.82
N CYS A 14 2.03 -6.04 13.13
CA CYS A 14 3.24 -5.55 13.77
C CYS A 14 3.88 -6.74 14.48
N PHE A 15 5.04 -7.14 14.02
CA PHE A 15 5.73 -8.30 14.58
C PHE A 15 6.72 -7.87 15.65
N SER A 16 6.62 -8.45 16.82
CA SER A 16 7.32 -7.95 18.01
C SER A 16 8.81 -8.23 18.05
N SER A 17 9.29 -9.18 17.29
CA SER A 17 10.69 -9.62 17.42
C SER A 17 11.43 -9.69 16.10
N ARG A 18 11.07 -8.80 15.18
CA ARG A 18 11.73 -8.75 13.89
C ARG A 18 12.55 -7.48 13.75
N ASP A 19 13.76 -7.63 13.24
CA ASP A 19 14.61 -6.48 12.90
C ASP A 19 14.18 -5.85 11.58
N ARG A 20 13.63 -6.66 10.69
CA ARG A 20 13.18 -6.23 9.36
C ARG A 20 11.79 -6.79 9.12
N ASP A 21 11.06 -6.13 8.23
CA ASP A 21 9.70 -6.56 7.90
C ASP A 21 8.86 -6.71 9.16
N ASP A 22 9.09 -5.81 10.09
CA ASP A 22 8.39 -5.83 11.38
C ASP A 22 6.96 -5.30 11.25
N ILE A 23 6.69 -4.54 10.20
CA ILE A 23 5.34 -4.08 9.90
C ILE A 23 5.00 -4.55 8.49
N VAL A 24 3.91 -5.27 8.37
CA VAL A 24 3.44 -5.77 7.08
C VAL A 24 1.94 -5.50 6.97
N LEU A 25 1.53 -4.93 5.86
CA LEU A 25 0.11 -4.82 5.54
C LEU A 25 -0.22 -5.79 4.42
N PHE A 26 -1.34 -6.47 4.56
CA PHE A 26 -1.86 -7.33 3.50
C PHE A 26 -3.08 -6.66 2.89
N LEU A 27 -3.13 -6.60 1.57
CA LEU A 27 -4.17 -5.89 0.84
C LEU A 27 -5.02 -6.89 0.08
N TYR A 28 -6.35 -6.75 0.21
CA TYR A 28 -7.30 -7.70 -0.35
C TYR A 28 -8.28 -6.98 -1.28
N ASP A 29 -8.65 -7.65 -2.36
CA ASP A 29 -9.66 -7.15 -3.28
C ASP A 29 -11.07 -7.48 -2.79
N ARG A 30 -12.08 -7.19 -3.61
CA ARG A 30 -13.49 -7.42 -3.25
C ARG A 30 -13.81 -8.89 -3.03
N ARG A 31 -13.04 -9.78 -3.62
CA ARG A 31 -13.23 -11.23 -3.47
C ARG A 31 -12.45 -11.78 -2.30
N SER A 32 -11.83 -10.91 -1.52
CA SER A 32 -10.96 -11.29 -0.41
C SER A 32 -9.71 -12.04 -0.86
N SER A 33 -9.30 -11.84 -2.10
CA SER A 33 -8.04 -12.38 -2.59
C SER A 33 -6.90 -11.48 -2.18
N LEU A 34 -5.79 -12.06 -1.76
CA LEU A 34 -4.60 -11.30 -1.41
C LEU A 34 -3.96 -10.80 -2.70
N VAL A 35 -3.98 -9.49 -2.89
CA VAL A 35 -3.48 -8.88 -4.12
C VAL A 35 -2.22 -8.03 -3.90
N GLY A 36 -1.93 -7.68 -2.65
CA GLY A 36 -0.76 -6.87 -2.37
C GLY A 36 -0.23 -7.06 -0.97
N GLN A 37 1.05 -6.73 -0.80
CA GLN A 37 1.70 -6.72 0.49
C GLN A 37 2.55 -5.46 0.57
N VAL A 38 2.54 -4.81 1.73
CA VAL A 38 3.39 -3.65 1.99
C VAL A 38 4.34 -4.01 3.11
N PHE A 39 5.63 -3.90 2.84
CA PHE A 39 6.66 -4.15 3.83
C PHE A 39 7.30 -2.84 4.25
N ALA A 40 7.49 -2.67 5.55
CA ALA A 40 8.20 -1.53 6.09
C ALA A 40 9.70 -1.77 6.00
N VAL A 41 10.42 -0.76 5.53
CA VAL A 41 11.89 -0.79 5.41
C VAL A 41 12.42 0.20 6.43
N PRO A 42 13.50 -0.13 7.16
CA PRO A 42 14.08 0.82 8.09
C PRO A 42 14.41 2.15 7.43
N ASP A 43 14.17 3.23 8.14
CA ASP A 43 14.48 4.57 7.61
C ASP A 43 15.97 4.68 7.34
N GLY A 44 16.30 5.34 6.23
CA GLY A 44 17.68 5.49 5.85
C GLY A 44 18.24 4.38 4.97
N GLU A 45 17.51 3.27 4.84
CA GLU A 45 17.94 2.20 3.92
C GLU A 45 17.28 2.40 2.57
N PRO A 46 17.95 1.97 1.49
CA PRO A 46 17.37 2.08 0.16
C PRO A 46 16.10 1.25 0.05
N LEU A 47 15.10 1.78 -0.64
CA LEU A 47 13.87 1.05 -0.90
C LEU A 47 14.06 0.14 -2.12
N PRO A 48 13.77 -1.16 -1.98
CA PRO A 48 13.70 -2.02 -3.16
C PRO A 48 12.58 -1.56 -4.09
N PRO A 49 12.68 -1.82 -5.39
CA PRO A 49 11.57 -1.57 -6.28
C PRO A 49 10.41 -2.53 -5.97
N ALA A 50 9.20 -2.07 -6.25
CA ALA A 50 8.04 -2.95 -6.14
C ALA A 50 8.19 -4.11 -7.13
N GLU A 51 7.59 -5.25 -6.78
CA GLU A 51 7.69 -6.43 -7.63
C GLU A 51 6.39 -7.21 -7.62
N ARG A 52 6.20 -8.02 -8.64
CA ARG A 52 5.11 -8.99 -8.66
C ARG A 52 5.65 -10.35 -8.21
N ARG A 53 4.93 -10.97 -7.30
CA ARG A 53 5.35 -12.26 -6.75
C ARG A 53 4.10 -13.09 -6.46
N ASP A 54 4.00 -14.24 -7.13
CA ASP A 54 2.92 -15.19 -6.90
C ASP A 54 1.53 -14.56 -7.04
N GLY A 55 1.36 -13.73 -8.07
CA GLY A 55 0.07 -13.13 -8.37
C GLY A 55 -0.29 -11.92 -7.54
N ARG A 56 0.62 -11.42 -6.70
CA ARG A 56 0.39 -10.22 -5.92
C ARG A 56 1.52 -9.23 -6.10
N VAL A 57 1.25 -7.99 -5.73
CA VAL A 57 2.21 -6.91 -5.83
C VAL A 57 2.84 -6.66 -4.46
N VAL A 58 4.16 -6.63 -4.41
CA VAL A 58 4.89 -6.35 -3.18
C VAL A 58 5.43 -4.91 -3.26
N LEU A 59 5.08 -4.10 -2.26
CA LEU A 59 5.50 -2.71 -2.18
C LEU A 59 6.35 -2.51 -0.94
N TYR A 60 7.28 -1.57 -1.05
CA TYR A 60 8.19 -1.25 0.06
C TYR A 60 8.09 0.24 0.37
N PHE A 61 7.92 0.56 1.65
CA PHE A 61 7.90 1.93 2.13
C PHE A 61 8.76 2.03 3.37
N HIS A 62 9.35 3.19 3.59
CA HIS A 62 10.06 3.41 4.85
C HIS A 62 9.08 3.38 6.02
N ARG A 63 9.56 2.99 7.19
CA ARG A 63 8.73 2.89 8.39
C ARG A 63 7.95 4.17 8.67
N THR A 64 8.60 5.31 8.46
CA THR A 64 7.96 6.60 8.72
C THR A 64 6.76 6.87 7.81
N ALA A 65 6.67 6.20 6.67
CA ALA A 65 5.54 6.36 5.76
C ALA A 65 4.35 5.48 6.11
N ILE A 66 4.53 4.48 6.96
CA ILE A 66 3.46 3.52 7.24
C ILE A 66 2.21 4.16 7.85
N PRO A 67 2.32 5.08 8.82
CA PRO A 67 1.10 5.73 9.34
C PRO A 67 0.30 6.45 8.26
N GLN A 68 0.97 7.06 7.29
CA GLN A 68 0.30 7.71 6.17
C GLN A 68 -0.40 6.69 5.28
N ILE A 69 0.22 5.54 5.04
CA ILE A 69 -0.40 4.48 4.25
C ILE A 69 -1.64 3.94 4.96
N VAL A 70 -1.56 3.72 6.27
CA VAL A 70 -2.70 3.26 7.05
C VAL A 70 -3.83 4.29 7.03
N ASP A 71 -3.49 5.56 7.15
CA ASP A 71 -4.47 6.64 7.09
C ASP A 71 -5.19 6.63 5.74
N LEU A 72 -4.44 6.48 4.65
CA LEU A 72 -5.01 6.37 3.31
C LEU A 72 -6.01 5.22 3.24
N LEU A 73 -5.61 4.04 3.71
CA LEU A 73 -6.44 2.85 3.62
C LEU A 73 -7.69 2.94 4.48
N ARG A 74 -7.62 3.63 5.62
CA ARG A 74 -8.74 3.76 6.54
C ARG A 74 -9.75 4.82 6.12
N ASN A 75 -9.27 5.90 5.55
CA ASN A 75 -10.09 7.09 5.40
C ASN A 75 -10.49 7.42 3.96
N GLU A 76 -9.78 6.88 2.99
CA GLU A 76 -10.06 7.15 1.58
C GLU A 76 -10.81 6.00 0.95
N LYS A 77 -11.68 6.34 0.00
CA LYS A 77 -12.43 5.34 -0.74
C LYS A 77 -12.82 5.94 -2.08
N PRO A 78 -12.49 5.30 -3.20
CA PRO A 78 -11.76 4.04 -3.31
C PRO A 78 -10.24 4.22 -3.20
N VAL A 79 -9.54 3.15 -2.86
CA VAL A 79 -8.09 3.07 -2.93
C VAL A 79 -7.72 1.99 -3.93
N TYR A 80 -6.77 2.30 -4.80
CA TYR A 80 -6.32 1.37 -5.82
C TYR A 80 -4.86 1.04 -5.65
N LEU A 81 -4.52 -0.20 -5.92
CA LEU A 81 -3.14 -0.62 -6.09
C LEU A 81 -2.85 -0.55 -7.58
N GLN A 82 -1.98 0.36 -7.97
CA GLN A 82 -1.70 0.63 -9.37
C GLN A 82 -0.30 0.14 -9.71
N TRP A 83 -0.24 -0.92 -10.51
CA TRP A 83 1.02 -1.48 -10.96
C TRP A 83 1.43 -0.84 -12.28
N ASN A 84 2.58 -0.21 -12.30
CA ASN A 84 3.16 0.33 -13.54
C ASN A 84 4.52 -0.30 -13.79
N SER A 85 5.45 -0.02 -12.90
CA SER A 85 6.79 -0.59 -12.95
C SER A 85 7.32 -0.59 -11.53
N GLY A 86 8.50 -1.13 -11.34
CA GLY A 86 9.07 -1.26 -10.01
C GLY A 86 9.14 0.05 -9.23
N ARG A 87 9.31 1.19 -9.92
CA ARG A 87 9.46 2.50 -9.24
C ARG A 87 8.21 3.37 -9.32
N ASP A 88 7.28 3.03 -10.20
CA ASP A 88 6.08 3.84 -10.40
C ASP A 88 4.81 3.16 -9.89
N THR A 89 4.95 2.04 -9.22
CA THR A 89 3.83 1.34 -8.60
C THR A 89 3.41 2.09 -7.35
N ALA A 90 2.13 2.24 -7.13
CA ALA A 90 1.63 3.09 -6.07
C ALA A 90 0.30 2.62 -5.52
N LEU A 91 -0.01 3.09 -4.31
CA LEU A 91 -1.37 3.11 -3.80
C LEU A 91 -1.92 4.48 -4.12
N THR A 92 -3.12 4.55 -4.66
CA THR A 92 -3.68 5.81 -5.11
C THR A 92 -5.18 5.85 -4.86
N THR A 93 -5.73 7.05 -4.84
CA THR A 93 -7.17 7.24 -4.73
C THR A 93 -7.75 7.49 -6.11
N GLY A 94 -9.07 7.52 -6.22
CA GLY A 94 -9.71 7.97 -7.44
C GLY A 94 -9.58 9.48 -7.60
N TYR A 95 -10.16 10.01 -8.64
CA TYR A 95 -10.18 11.45 -8.84
C TYR A 95 -10.97 12.12 -7.74
N GLU A 96 -10.41 13.19 -7.19
CA GLU A 96 -11.06 13.95 -6.13
C GLU A 96 -11.18 15.40 -6.55
N PRO A 97 -12.33 16.02 -6.33
CA PRO A 97 -12.50 17.44 -6.68
C PRO A 97 -11.61 18.32 -5.81
N ILE A 98 -11.00 19.29 -6.44
CA ILE A 98 -10.21 20.28 -5.72
C ILE A 98 -11.15 21.21 -4.96
N GLY A 99 -10.84 21.45 -3.69
CA GLY A 99 -11.61 22.40 -2.90
C GLY A 99 -12.85 21.83 -2.25
N GLU A 100 -13.14 20.57 -2.49
CA GLU A 100 -14.20 19.89 -1.77
C GLU A 100 -13.61 19.36 -0.50
N GLY A 101 -13.31 20.19 0.37
CA GLY A 101 -12.51 19.82 1.48
C GLY A 101 -13.19 18.86 2.41
N GLU A 102 -12.49 17.84 2.78
CA GLU A 102 -12.86 16.98 3.87
C GLU A 102 -12.77 17.76 5.13
N GLY A 103 -12.47 18.74 5.27
CA GLY A 103 -12.50 19.57 6.43
C GLY A 103 -13.34 20.79 6.22
N ALA A 104 -13.94 20.84 5.11
CA ALA A 104 -14.74 22.01 4.83
C ALA A 104 -16.11 21.84 5.45
#